data_0ac64780c1413f55c94b851b2ce1a29c
#
_entry.id   0ac64780c1413f55c94b851b2ce1a29c
#
_cell.length_a   1.000
_cell.length_b   1.000
_cell.length_c   1.000
_cell.angle_alpha   90.00
_cell.angle_beta   90.00
_cell.angle_gamma   90.00
#
_symmetry.space_group_name_H-M   'P 1'
#
loop_
_entity.id
_entity.type
_entity.pdbx_description
1 polymer ?
#
loop_
_entity_poly.entity_id
_entity_poly.type
_entity_poly.pdbx_seq_one_letter_code
_entity_poly.pdbx_strand_id
1 'polypeptide(L)'
;MVSKSAVKKLQAVLIIDLVIIASAAGTYLYILSLPEPNAENTDYRVYGLTIDPDEVFPGETVRISAQVENLLDEAGNFSLNLVVNDEVQSNVTVQLKSGETQTIGFNVTETNVGSYAIKVGGATGTLRVVAEGTHTLNVLCFSNESTPISGLIFTLNGQNCSTPFSEVLDEGEYTVSVPEENSTEYYVFRFMNWEDNSISRTRTISLTGKTTIVATYGQIQSCPWLYVWNGTSYVFVAEVSGSGYLGYFDRGRAPPAYNKPFPWDYVKLDRTQLQPRDGTFDMVMTQVTNEIIYMDAVWMVVVDHSPNVDVYSTKGTEFTDPDIIGKIYTVSKDPLVPVSCVNDLGEDCLPQVSEIDGEFASTHEFGKWQYFELNLGNLTGAQEIKLIVSGYNTWFPGWEKVWVELVKNPDFLASNPSVYPYLEVKAENGSWVRVPKDRDLPEPSATQRTFIVELTGLFSADDFSIRINTLTLMHLDYIGVDTTLQQNITVHRLDPSSANLHQRLISFSTSSGNFTRYGYVTSLLHNVDDKFVIMRQGDEVSFVFLDDIMPPTEGVERDYFLYACMWYKKLGNRAYNFTVEPLPFYGMSAFPYPPTENYPYDSAHLEYLMEYNTRRIGGG
;
A
#
# COMPACT_ATOMS: atom_id res chain seq x y z
N MET A 1 14.43 -39.14 -3.38
CA MET A 1 15.82 -38.74 -3.64
C MET A 1 15.84 -37.88 -4.91
N VAL A 2 15.76 -36.58 -4.73
CA VAL A 2 15.90 -35.64 -5.85
C VAL A 2 17.39 -35.35 -5.98
N SER A 3 17.96 -35.55 -7.17
CA SER A 3 19.40 -35.49 -7.40
C SER A 3 19.93 -34.07 -7.20
N LYS A 4 21.09 -33.96 -6.57
CA LYS A 4 21.84 -32.71 -6.35
C LYS A 4 22.15 -31.92 -7.65
N SER A 5 21.80 -32.44 -8.81
CA SER A 5 21.99 -31.80 -10.12
C SER A 5 20.86 -30.83 -10.49
N ALA A 6 19.65 -30.96 -9.94
CA ALA A 6 18.51 -30.09 -10.26
C ALA A 6 18.54 -28.75 -9.50
N VAL A 7 19.24 -28.69 -8.36
CA VAL A 7 19.37 -27.47 -7.56
C VAL A 7 20.42 -26.49 -8.13
N LYS A 8 21.38 -27.01 -8.92
CA LYS A 8 22.45 -26.19 -9.52
C LYS A 8 22.06 -25.41 -10.77
N LYS A 9 20.87 -25.62 -11.34
CA LYS A 9 20.45 -24.93 -12.56
C LYS A 9 19.53 -23.71 -12.33
N LEU A 10 19.14 -23.44 -11.09
CA LEU A 10 18.28 -22.27 -10.76
C LEU A 10 19.05 -21.10 -10.13
N GLN A 11 20.39 -21.17 -10.04
CA GLN A 11 21.26 -20.14 -9.47
C GLN A 11 22.09 -19.37 -10.50
N ALA A 12 21.74 -19.42 -11.76
CA ALA A 12 22.42 -18.61 -12.76
C ALA A 12 21.57 -17.37 -13.08
N VAL A 13 22.21 -16.20 -12.90
CA VAL A 13 21.85 -14.86 -13.34
C VAL A 13 21.04 -14.04 -12.34
N LEU A 14 21.73 -13.40 -11.42
CA LEU A 14 21.52 -12.00 -11.03
C LEU A 14 22.88 -11.41 -10.67
N ILE A 15 23.53 -10.75 -11.62
CA ILE A 15 24.66 -9.84 -11.35
C ILE A 15 23.99 -8.57 -10.81
N ILE A 16 24.20 -8.29 -9.54
CA ILE A 16 23.75 -7.02 -8.93
C ILE A 16 25.02 -6.24 -8.57
N ASP A 17 25.23 -5.13 -9.25
CA ASP A 17 26.31 -4.20 -8.94
C ASP A 17 26.06 -3.53 -7.58
N LEU A 18 27.12 -3.37 -6.80
CA LEU A 18 27.09 -2.66 -5.52
C LEU A 18 26.92 -1.16 -5.78
N VAL A 19 25.79 -0.58 -5.41
CA VAL A 19 25.57 0.86 -5.47
C VAL A 19 25.80 1.46 -4.08
N ILE A 20 26.83 2.28 -3.95
CA ILE A 20 27.09 3.09 -2.75
C ILE A 20 26.38 4.42 -2.93
N ILE A 21 25.35 4.68 -2.15
CA ILE A 21 24.68 5.97 -2.11
C ILE A 21 25.15 6.72 -0.86
N ALA A 22 25.87 7.82 -1.06
CA ALA A 22 26.20 8.75 0.02
C ALA A 22 25.15 9.87 0.04
N SER A 23 24.32 9.91 1.07
CA SER A 23 23.46 11.05 1.35
C SER A 23 24.10 11.97 2.40
N ALA A 24 23.72 13.25 2.42
CA ALA A 24 24.24 14.25 3.35
C ALA A 24 23.92 13.96 4.84
N ALA A 25 23.14 12.92 5.13
CA ALA A 25 22.72 12.54 6.49
C ALA A 25 23.22 11.15 6.95
N GLY A 26 23.96 10.41 6.15
CA GLY A 26 24.53 9.11 6.56
C GLY A 26 24.87 8.20 5.40
N THR A 27 25.92 7.42 5.58
CA THR A 27 26.34 6.40 4.60
C THR A 27 25.53 5.14 4.85
N TYR A 28 24.61 4.79 3.95
CA TYR A 28 23.93 3.50 3.97
C TYR A 28 24.73 2.51 3.13
N LEU A 29 25.30 1.51 3.81
CA LEU A 29 25.98 0.39 3.17
C LEU A 29 24.93 -0.69 2.87
N TYR A 30 24.49 -0.80 1.62
CA TYR A 30 23.65 -1.92 1.19
C TYR A 30 24.55 -3.10 0.85
N ILE A 31 24.59 -4.09 1.72
CA ILE A 31 25.17 -5.39 1.40
C ILE A 31 24.08 -6.21 0.69
N LEU A 32 24.01 -6.07 -0.62
CA LEU A 32 23.35 -7.08 -1.43
C LEU A 32 24.22 -8.34 -1.34
N SER A 33 23.62 -9.50 -1.08
CA SER A 33 24.29 -10.76 -0.90
C SER A 33 25.39 -10.94 -1.96
N LEU A 34 26.63 -10.86 -1.53
CA LEU A 34 27.76 -11.20 -2.40
C LEU A 34 27.55 -12.63 -2.88
N PRO A 35 27.70 -12.93 -4.17
CA PRO A 35 27.81 -14.31 -4.62
C PRO A 35 28.96 -14.94 -3.80
N GLU A 36 28.75 -16.16 -3.31
CA GLU A 36 29.85 -16.91 -2.71
C GLU A 36 31.04 -16.88 -3.66
N PRO A 37 32.26 -16.60 -3.17
CA PRO A 37 33.41 -16.53 -4.03
C PRO A 37 33.53 -17.85 -4.78
N ASN A 38 33.49 -17.78 -6.12
CA ASN A 38 33.92 -18.92 -6.92
C ASN A 38 35.34 -19.28 -6.50
N ALA A 39 35.49 -20.46 -5.93
CA ALA A 39 36.76 -20.97 -5.47
C ALA A 39 37.67 -21.32 -6.68
N GLU A 40 38.19 -20.29 -7.37
CA GLU A 40 39.22 -20.47 -8.40
C GLU A 40 40.64 -20.47 -7.82
N ASN A 41 40.80 -20.00 -6.58
CA ASN A 41 42.10 -20.10 -5.90
C ASN A 41 41.90 -20.24 -4.38
N THR A 42 42.50 -21.23 -3.78
CA THR A 42 42.47 -21.49 -2.34
C THR A 42 43.54 -20.70 -1.58
N ASP A 43 44.47 -20.07 -2.28
CA ASP A 43 45.68 -19.48 -1.71
C ASP A 43 45.47 -18.00 -1.34
N TYR A 44 44.61 -17.29 -2.05
CA TYR A 44 44.29 -15.88 -1.78
C TYR A 44 42.87 -15.53 -2.17
N ARG A 45 42.34 -14.45 -1.58
CA ARG A 45 41.05 -13.87 -1.90
C ARG A 45 41.21 -12.44 -2.42
N VAL A 46 40.46 -12.10 -3.49
CA VAL A 46 40.34 -10.72 -3.99
C VAL A 46 38.93 -10.23 -3.74
N TYR A 47 38.77 -9.05 -3.15
CA TYR A 47 37.47 -8.44 -2.83
C TYR A 47 37.55 -6.90 -2.84
N GLY A 48 36.40 -6.23 -2.73
CA GLY A 48 36.35 -4.78 -2.67
C GLY A 48 36.89 -4.08 -3.93
N LEU A 49 36.58 -4.65 -5.13
CA LEU A 49 36.92 -4.01 -6.39
C LEU A 49 36.19 -2.65 -6.50
N THR A 50 36.97 -1.60 -6.75
CA THR A 50 36.47 -0.25 -7.03
C THR A 50 37.00 0.24 -8.36
N ILE A 51 36.14 0.90 -9.12
CA ILE A 51 36.41 1.55 -10.40
C ILE A 51 36.05 3.02 -10.22
N ASP A 52 37.04 3.91 -10.26
CA ASP A 52 36.83 5.32 -9.91
C ASP A 52 37.53 6.26 -10.91
N PRO A 53 36.72 7.06 -11.63
CA PRO A 53 35.27 6.97 -11.81
C PRO A 53 34.86 5.74 -12.65
N ASP A 54 33.64 5.21 -12.45
CA ASP A 54 33.15 4.05 -13.18
C ASP A 54 32.42 4.42 -14.51
N GLU A 55 32.32 5.74 -14.80
CA GLU A 55 31.89 6.30 -16.07
C GLU A 55 32.84 7.44 -16.48
N VAL A 56 33.32 7.40 -17.72
CA VAL A 56 34.30 8.35 -18.26
C VAL A 56 34.05 8.63 -19.73
N PHE A 57 34.70 9.68 -20.27
CA PHE A 57 34.79 9.94 -21.68
C PHE A 57 35.94 9.20 -22.36
N PRO A 58 35.90 9.05 -23.71
CA PRO A 58 36.97 8.38 -24.44
C PRO A 58 38.37 9.00 -24.17
N GLY A 59 39.33 8.15 -23.80
CA GLY A 59 40.69 8.57 -23.56
C GLY A 59 41.01 9.04 -22.12
N GLU A 60 40.00 9.11 -21.24
CA GLU A 60 40.25 9.37 -19.83
C GLU A 60 40.77 8.14 -19.11
N THR A 61 41.58 8.36 -18.09
CA THR A 61 42.22 7.29 -17.32
C THR A 61 41.44 7.03 -16.03
N VAL A 62 41.05 5.79 -15.84
CA VAL A 62 40.29 5.30 -14.68
C VAL A 62 41.23 4.53 -13.74
N ARG A 63 41.06 4.76 -12.45
CA ARG A 63 41.76 3.99 -11.41
C ARG A 63 40.90 2.82 -10.96
N ILE A 64 41.49 1.61 -11.03
CA ILE A 64 40.88 0.38 -10.52
C ILE A 64 41.68 -0.06 -9.29
N SER A 65 41.02 -0.36 -8.18
CA SER A 65 41.65 -0.90 -6.99
C SER A 65 40.87 -2.08 -6.41
N ALA A 66 41.61 -3.01 -5.77
CA ALA A 66 41.03 -4.16 -5.09
C ALA A 66 41.88 -4.54 -3.87
N GLN A 67 41.25 -5.23 -2.92
CA GLN A 67 41.96 -5.81 -1.77
C GLN A 67 42.31 -7.26 -2.05
N VAL A 68 43.54 -7.65 -1.68
CA VAL A 68 44.08 -9.01 -1.80
C VAL A 68 44.46 -9.49 -0.42
N GLU A 69 43.98 -10.64 -0.01
CA GLU A 69 44.25 -11.29 1.28
C GLU A 69 44.91 -12.63 1.05
N ASN A 70 46.01 -12.88 1.76
CA ASN A 70 46.68 -14.20 1.76
C ASN A 70 45.92 -15.15 2.69
N LEU A 71 45.43 -16.26 2.16
CA LEU A 71 44.71 -17.30 2.91
C LEU A 71 45.59 -18.47 3.34
N LEU A 72 46.90 -18.46 2.95
CA LEU A 72 47.87 -19.47 3.37
C LEU A 72 48.36 -19.22 4.79
N ASP A 73 48.79 -20.27 5.45
CA ASP A 73 49.42 -20.20 6.79
C ASP A 73 50.87 -19.67 6.75
N GLU A 74 51.41 -19.37 5.55
CA GLU A 74 52.73 -18.84 5.32
C GLU A 74 52.75 -17.65 4.35
N ALA A 75 53.87 -16.96 4.25
CA ALA A 75 54.03 -15.86 3.30
C ALA A 75 54.02 -16.39 1.85
N GLY A 76 53.22 -15.71 0.98
CA GLY A 76 53.06 -16.04 -0.43
C GLY A 76 53.35 -14.89 -1.37
N ASN A 77 53.69 -15.22 -2.62
CA ASN A 77 53.75 -14.27 -3.73
C ASN A 77 52.55 -14.52 -4.65
N PHE A 78 51.70 -13.49 -4.83
CA PHE A 78 50.50 -13.60 -5.62
C PHE A 78 50.56 -12.68 -6.84
N SER A 79 50.39 -13.26 -8.03
CA SER A 79 50.33 -12.51 -9.28
C SER A 79 48.87 -12.35 -9.73
N LEU A 80 48.42 -11.10 -9.85
CA LEU A 80 47.05 -10.74 -10.15
C LEU A 80 46.96 -9.99 -11.47
N ASN A 81 46.08 -10.44 -12.33
CA ASN A 81 45.84 -9.83 -13.62
C ASN A 81 44.63 -8.89 -13.54
N LEU A 82 44.79 -7.73 -14.16
CA LEU A 82 43.66 -6.95 -14.60
C LEU A 82 43.17 -7.47 -15.95
N VAL A 83 41.94 -7.89 -16.03
CA VAL A 83 41.31 -8.39 -17.25
C VAL A 83 40.20 -7.40 -17.64
N VAL A 84 40.22 -6.95 -18.89
CA VAL A 84 39.20 -6.08 -19.49
C VAL A 84 38.59 -6.82 -20.70
N ASN A 85 37.28 -7.05 -20.69
CA ASN A 85 36.59 -7.81 -21.73
C ASN A 85 37.31 -9.13 -22.09
N ASP A 86 37.65 -9.90 -21.06
CA ASP A 86 38.36 -11.20 -21.14
C ASP A 86 39.79 -11.13 -21.66
N GLU A 87 40.37 -9.93 -21.88
CA GLU A 87 41.77 -9.74 -22.27
C GLU A 87 42.63 -9.22 -21.09
N VAL A 88 43.79 -9.84 -20.84
CA VAL A 88 44.72 -9.38 -19.80
C VAL A 88 45.43 -8.12 -20.25
N GLN A 89 45.16 -7.00 -19.59
CA GLN A 89 45.79 -5.71 -19.90
C GLN A 89 47.02 -5.41 -19.06
N SER A 90 47.07 -5.85 -17.82
CA SER A 90 48.23 -5.64 -16.95
C SER A 90 48.24 -6.68 -15.81
N ASN A 91 49.36 -6.76 -15.11
CA ASN A 91 49.50 -7.60 -13.93
C ASN A 91 50.27 -6.88 -12.81
N VAL A 92 50.03 -7.33 -11.58
CA VAL A 92 50.74 -6.90 -10.39
C VAL A 92 51.07 -8.13 -9.54
N THR A 93 52.30 -8.17 -8.97
CA THR A 93 52.69 -9.22 -8.02
C THR A 93 52.87 -8.59 -6.65
N VAL A 94 52.23 -9.18 -5.64
CA VAL A 94 52.31 -8.76 -4.24
C VAL A 94 52.88 -9.89 -3.38
N GLN A 95 53.65 -9.54 -2.38
CA GLN A 95 54.15 -10.48 -1.37
C GLN A 95 53.42 -10.19 -0.06
N LEU A 96 52.66 -11.16 0.44
CA LEU A 96 51.85 -11.03 1.65
C LEU A 96 52.23 -12.10 2.67
N LYS A 97 52.31 -11.72 3.95
CA LYS A 97 52.43 -12.66 5.05
C LYS A 97 51.10 -13.41 5.23
N SER A 98 51.14 -14.50 6.01
CA SER A 98 49.92 -15.20 6.40
C SER A 98 48.86 -14.24 6.95
N GLY A 99 47.63 -14.26 6.40
CA GLY A 99 46.50 -13.41 6.79
C GLY A 99 46.65 -11.91 6.49
N GLU A 100 47.74 -11.50 5.81
CA GLU A 100 47.94 -10.09 5.45
C GLU A 100 47.07 -9.69 4.26
N THR A 101 46.47 -8.46 4.34
CA THR A 101 45.70 -7.84 3.28
C THR A 101 46.42 -6.61 2.73
N GLN A 102 46.45 -6.47 1.41
CA GLN A 102 47.00 -5.29 0.72
C GLN A 102 46.07 -4.79 -0.37
N THR A 103 45.98 -3.46 -0.52
CA THR A 103 45.29 -2.85 -1.65
C THR A 103 46.20 -2.78 -2.87
N ILE A 104 45.75 -3.29 -3.99
CA ILE A 104 46.42 -3.19 -5.30
C ILE A 104 45.67 -2.19 -6.19
N GLY A 105 46.38 -1.63 -7.18
CA GLY A 105 45.79 -0.64 -8.09
C GLY A 105 46.28 -0.81 -9.52
N PHE A 106 45.39 -0.50 -10.47
CA PHE A 106 45.66 -0.48 -11.90
C PHE A 106 45.08 0.80 -12.50
N ASN A 107 45.60 1.19 -13.66
CA ASN A 107 45.03 2.26 -14.47
C ASN A 107 44.56 1.68 -15.81
N VAL A 108 43.40 2.09 -16.26
CA VAL A 108 42.81 1.71 -17.54
C VAL A 108 42.43 2.97 -18.32
N THR A 109 42.69 2.95 -19.63
CA THR A 109 42.27 4.03 -20.55
C THR A 109 41.67 3.39 -21.78
N GLU A 110 40.39 3.65 -22.02
CA GLU A 110 39.66 3.15 -23.18
C GLU A 110 39.25 4.32 -24.07
N THR A 111 39.33 4.11 -25.38
CA THR A 111 39.10 5.18 -26.38
C THR A 111 37.78 5.00 -27.15
N ASN A 112 37.15 3.86 -27.04
CA ASN A 112 35.88 3.59 -27.71
C ASN A 112 34.74 3.65 -26.74
N VAL A 113 33.61 4.25 -27.14
CA VAL A 113 32.36 4.22 -26.37
C VAL A 113 31.90 2.77 -26.21
N GLY A 114 31.55 2.38 -24.97
CA GLY A 114 31.11 1.02 -24.70
C GLY A 114 31.12 0.69 -23.20
N SER A 115 30.69 -0.54 -22.91
CA SER A 115 30.73 -1.12 -21.57
C SER A 115 31.84 -2.16 -21.50
N TYR A 116 32.75 -2.03 -20.53
CA TYR A 116 33.94 -2.83 -20.37
C TYR A 116 33.82 -3.65 -19.07
N ALA A 117 33.81 -4.96 -19.20
CA ALA A 117 33.83 -5.86 -18.06
C ALA A 117 35.25 -5.86 -17.45
N ILE A 118 35.36 -5.49 -16.18
CA ILE A 118 36.60 -5.44 -15.42
C ILE A 118 36.65 -6.63 -14.47
N LYS A 119 37.77 -7.35 -14.47
CA LYS A 119 37.99 -8.47 -13.55
C LYS A 119 39.38 -8.41 -12.96
N VAL A 120 39.47 -8.57 -11.63
CA VAL A 120 40.73 -8.75 -10.90
C VAL A 120 40.59 -9.95 -9.97
N GLY A 121 41.23 -11.07 -10.28
CA GLY A 121 40.99 -12.34 -9.61
C GLY A 121 39.53 -12.77 -9.73
N GLY A 122 38.87 -13.01 -8.59
CA GLY A 122 37.43 -13.34 -8.54
C GLY A 122 36.48 -12.12 -8.50
N ALA A 123 37.03 -10.92 -8.31
CA ALA A 123 36.22 -9.69 -8.20
C ALA A 123 35.94 -9.10 -9.60
N THR A 124 34.69 -8.68 -9.84
CA THR A 124 34.22 -8.15 -11.12
C THR A 124 33.54 -6.80 -10.95
N GLY A 125 33.57 -5.97 -12.01
CA GLY A 125 32.85 -4.69 -12.09
C GLY A 125 32.72 -4.25 -13.54
N THR A 126 32.12 -3.08 -13.77
CA THR A 126 31.91 -2.54 -15.12
C THR A 126 32.42 -1.12 -15.19
N LEU A 127 33.24 -0.82 -16.19
CA LEU A 127 33.60 0.54 -16.60
C LEU A 127 32.75 0.92 -17.80
N ARG A 128 32.12 2.09 -17.76
CA ARG A 128 31.35 2.62 -18.89
C ARG A 128 32.09 3.81 -19.51
N VAL A 129 32.31 3.73 -20.82
CA VAL A 129 32.86 4.85 -21.61
C VAL A 129 31.69 5.41 -22.43
N VAL A 130 31.31 6.66 -22.20
CA VAL A 130 30.18 7.34 -22.84
C VAL A 130 30.66 8.45 -23.78
N ALA A 131 29.85 8.81 -24.77
CA ALA A 131 30.18 9.94 -25.67
C ALA A 131 30.19 11.27 -24.90
N GLU A 132 31.03 12.21 -25.33
CA GLU A 132 31.02 13.56 -24.77
C GLU A 132 29.60 14.18 -24.87
N GLY A 133 29.14 14.82 -23.80
CA GLY A 133 27.81 15.40 -23.70
C GLY A 133 26.71 14.36 -23.45
N THR A 134 27.07 13.12 -23.03
CA THR A 134 26.11 12.11 -22.60
C THR A 134 26.48 11.54 -21.24
N HIS A 135 25.48 11.07 -20.46
CA HIS A 135 25.70 10.46 -19.15
C HIS A 135 24.69 9.36 -18.87
N THR A 136 25.04 8.44 -17.98
CA THR A 136 24.14 7.38 -17.57
C THR A 136 23.14 7.91 -16.54
N LEU A 137 21.83 7.72 -16.82
CA LEU A 137 20.76 7.83 -15.85
C LEU A 137 20.34 6.44 -15.36
N ASN A 138 20.40 6.23 -14.05
CA ASN A 138 19.82 5.07 -13.40
C ASN A 138 18.57 5.47 -12.64
N VAL A 139 17.47 4.69 -12.81
CA VAL A 139 16.25 4.82 -12.02
C VAL A 139 15.99 3.48 -11.34
N LEU A 140 16.05 3.48 -10.02
CA LEU A 140 15.88 2.31 -9.17
C LEU A 140 14.64 2.47 -8.30
N CYS A 141 14.09 1.33 -7.88
CA CYS A 141 12.96 1.31 -6.95
C CYS A 141 13.21 0.27 -5.86
N PHE A 142 12.96 0.67 -4.61
CA PHE A 142 13.10 -0.20 -3.45
C PHE A 142 11.89 -0.10 -2.54
N SER A 143 11.59 -1.17 -1.81
CA SER A 143 10.68 -1.08 -0.68
C SER A 143 11.34 -0.34 0.49
N ASN A 144 10.54 0.14 1.44
CA ASN A 144 11.04 0.72 2.69
C ASN A 144 11.86 -0.28 3.56
N GLU A 145 11.81 -1.58 3.24
CA GLU A 145 12.64 -2.64 3.82
C GLU A 145 13.88 -2.93 2.95
N SER A 146 14.20 -2.05 2.02
CA SER A 146 15.35 -2.14 1.11
C SER A 146 15.31 -3.33 0.13
N THR A 147 14.13 -3.90 -0.12
CA THR A 147 13.95 -4.94 -1.12
C THR A 147 13.77 -4.29 -2.50
N PRO A 148 14.54 -4.71 -3.54
CA PRO A 148 14.37 -4.17 -4.88
C PRO A 148 12.98 -4.47 -5.46
N ILE A 149 12.35 -3.45 -6.07
CA ILE A 149 11.10 -3.56 -6.80
C ILE A 149 11.42 -3.43 -8.29
N SER A 150 11.31 -4.55 -9.02
CA SER A 150 11.57 -4.60 -10.46
C SER A 150 10.27 -4.57 -11.25
N GLY A 151 10.33 -3.99 -12.47
CA GLY A 151 9.17 -3.93 -13.35
C GLY A 151 8.17 -2.82 -13.02
N LEU A 152 8.49 -1.93 -12.07
CA LEU A 152 7.68 -0.73 -11.85
C LEU A 152 7.73 0.13 -13.12
N ILE A 153 6.58 0.48 -13.65
CA ILE A 153 6.46 1.35 -14.81
C ILE A 153 6.47 2.81 -14.34
N PHE A 154 7.39 3.58 -14.87
CA PHE A 154 7.49 5.02 -14.64
C PHE A 154 7.57 5.77 -15.98
N THR A 155 7.45 7.08 -15.97
CA THR A 155 7.62 7.88 -17.19
C THR A 155 8.91 8.71 -17.13
N LEU A 156 9.62 8.75 -18.27
CA LEU A 156 10.73 9.63 -18.52
C LEU A 156 10.37 10.55 -19.70
N ASN A 157 10.23 11.85 -19.44
CA ASN A 157 9.71 12.82 -20.41
C ASN A 157 8.39 12.34 -21.08
N GLY A 158 7.50 11.73 -20.30
CA GLY A 158 6.21 11.21 -20.77
C GLY A 158 6.26 9.86 -21.50
N GLN A 159 7.43 9.23 -21.64
CA GLN A 159 7.58 7.89 -22.23
C GLN A 159 7.71 6.84 -21.13
N ASN A 160 6.96 5.72 -21.28
CA ASN A 160 6.99 4.62 -20.32
C ASN A 160 8.33 3.89 -20.34
N CYS A 161 8.92 3.76 -19.17
CA CYS A 161 10.12 2.98 -18.85
C CYS A 161 9.81 2.01 -17.71
N SER A 162 10.73 1.09 -17.39
CA SER A 162 10.55 0.17 -16.26
C SER A 162 11.82 0.06 -15.41
N THR A 163 11.65 -0.12 -14.09
CA THR A 163 12.78 -0.32 -13.17
C THR A 163 13.27 -1.79 -13.16
N PRO A 164 14.57 -2.06 -12.94
CA PRO A 164 15.65 -1.09 -12.94
C PRO A 164 15.90 -0.53 -14.33
N PHE A 165 16.14 0.77 -14.43
CA PHE A 165 16.44 1.47 -15.67
C PHE A 165 17.89 1.97 -15.63
N SER A 166 18.62 1.84 -16.74
CA SER A 166 19.99 2.30 -16.87
C SER A 166 20.31 2.58 -18.34
N GLU A 167 20.26 3.84 -18.73
CA GLU A 167 20.48 4.26 -20.12
C GLU A 167 21.43 5.44 -20.18
N VAL A 168 22.19 5.54 -21.28
CA VAL A 168 23.04 6.70 -21.61
C VAL A 168 22.19 7.69 -22.39
N LEU A 169 22.07 8.90 -21.86
CA LEU A 169 21.23 9.96 -22.39
C LEU A 169 22.06 11.24 -22.61
N ASP A 170 21.60 12.12 -23.49
CA ASP A 170 22.22 13.43 -23.69
C ASP A 170 22.16 14.28 -22.40
N GLU A 171 23.12 15.18 -22.19
CA GLU A 171 23.02 16.19 -21.14
C GLU A 171 21.75 17.01 -21.31
N GLY A 172 21.03 17.26 -20.20
CA GLY A 172 19.79 18.02 -20.26
C GLY A 172 18.88 17.84 -19.05
N GLU A 173 17.71 18.44 -19.15
CA GLU A 173 16.65 18.33 -18.15
C GLU A 173 15.72 17.17 -18.49
N TYR A 174 15.46 16.32 -17.49
CA TYR A 174 14.59 15.16 -17.63
C TYR A 174 13.52 15.16 -16.54
N THR A 175 12.28 15.00 -16.96
CA THR A 175 11.15 14.83 -16.02
C THR A 175 10.90 13.34 -15.80
N VAL A 176 11.00 12.90 -14.54
CA VAL A 176 10.72 11.52 -14.11
C VAL A 176 9.47 11.54 -13.26
N SER A 177 8.50 10.69 -13.60
CA SER A 177 7.28 10.51 -12.80
C SER A 177 7.04 9.04 -12.53
N VAL A 178 6.81 8.69 -11.25
CA VAL A 178 6.50 7.34 -10.78
C VAL A 178 5.03 7.22 -10.40
N PRO A 179 4.40 6.03 -10.51
CA PRO A 179 3.02 5.83 -10.11
C PRO A 179 2.85 5.99 -8.60
N GLU A 180 1.66 6.39 -8.17
CA GLU A 180 1.28 6.43 -6.74
C GLU A 180 1.36 5.06 -6.11
N GLU A 181 0.80 4.06 -6.78
CA GLU A 181 0.78 2.68 -6.30
C GLU A 181 1.37 1.72 -7.33
N ASN A 182 1.99 0.68 -6.83
CA ASN A 182 2.48 -0.44 -7.62
C ASN A 182 2.02 -1.74 -6.99
N SER A 183 1.27 -2.55 -7.73
CA SER A 183 0.77 -3.85 -7.29
C SER A 183 1.65 -4.96 -7.84
N THR A 184 2.11 -5.83 -6.97
CA THR A 184 2.70 -7.12 -7.34
C THR A 184 1.68 -8.24 -7.08
N GLU A 185 2.02 -9.48 -7.42
CA GLU A 185 1.16 -10.64 -7.11
C GLU A 185 0.81 -10.75 -5.61
N TYR A 186 1.69 -10.22 -4.71
CA TYR A 186 1.59 -10.45 -3.27
C TYR A 186 1.43 -9.17 -2.45
N TYR A 187 1.81 -8.01 -3.00
CA TYR A 187 1.90 -6.76 -2.24
C TYR A 187 1.42 -5.58 -3.06
N VAL A 188 0.83 -4.62 -2.39
CA VAL A 188 0.62 -3.28 -2.91
C VAL A 188 1.59 -2.35 -2.20
N PHE A 189 2.30 -1.57 -2.99
CA PHE A 189 3.27 -0.60 -2.53
C PHE A 189 2.82 0.79 -2.94
N ARG A 190 2.99 1.77 -2.07
CA ARG A 190 2.74 3.18 -2.34
C ARG A 190 4.03 3.97 -2.31
N PHE A 191 4.17 4.92 -3.23
CA PHE A 191 5.31 5.83 -3.26
C PHE A 191 5.40 6.59 -1.93
N MET A 192 6.60 6.66 -1.36
CA MET A 192 6.88 7.41 -0.14
C MET A 192 7.71 8.66 -0.43
N ASN A 193 8.87 8.45 -1.02
CA ASN A 193 9.82 9.52 -1.27
C ASN A 193 10.93 9.07 -2.24
N TRP A 194 11.64 10.03 -2.77
CA TRP A 194 12.91 9.84 -3.46
C TRP A 194 14.08 9.78 -2.47
N GLU A 195 15.28 9.47 -2.97
CA GLU A 195 16.53 9.41 -2.18
C GLU A 195 16.89 10.71 -1.47
N ASP A 196 16.38 11.86 -1.94
CA ASP A 196 16.56 13.18 -1.33
C ASP A 196 15.44 13.55 -0.33
N ASN A 197 14.55 12.60 -0.01
CA ASN A 197 13.34 12.74 0.82
C ASN A 197 12.26 13.63 0.21
N SER A 198 12.34 14.00 -1.06
CA SER A 198 11.23 14.68 -1.72
C SER A 198 10.07 13.72 -1.94
N ILE A 199 8.84 14.21 -1.73
CA ILE A 199 7.58 13.43 -1.72
C ILE A 199 6.75 13.60 -3.00
N SER A 200 7.12 14.53 -3.89
CA SER A 200 6.45 14.66 -5.18
C SER A 200 6.78 13.46 -6.06
N ARG A 201 5.78 12.78 -6.60
CA ARG A 201 5.95 11.65 -7.52
C ARG A 201 6.64 12.05 -8.83
N THR A 202 6.53 13.31 -9.19
CA THR A 202 7.15 13.89 -10.38
C THR A 202 8.28 14.81 -9.97
N ARG A 203 9.44 14.64 -10.58
CA ARG A 203 10.61 15.50 -10.37
C ARG A 203 11.35 15.78 -11.67
N THR A 204 12.00 16.93 -11.74
CA THR A 204 12.92 17.25 -12.82
C THR A 204 14.35 17.07 -12.33
N ILE A 205 15.18 16.40 -13.11
CA ILE A 205 16.59 16.17 -12.87
C ILE A 205 17.43 16.84 -13.96
N SER A 206 18.55 17.44 -13.59
CA SER A 206 19.55 17.96 -14.52
C SER A 206 20.65 16.93 -14.69
N LEU A 207 20.72 16.27 -15.83
CA LEU A 207 21.69 15.24 -16.14
C LEU A 207 22.98 15.91 -16.68
N THR A 208 23.94 16.14 -15.78
CA THR A 208 25.25 16.75 -16.07
C THR A 208 26.42 15.83 -15.66
N GLY A 209 26.12 14.60 -15.30
CA GLY A 209 27.02 13.54 -14.88
C GLY A 209 26.22 12.26 -14.64
N LYS A 210 26.89 11.13 -14.44
CA LYS A 210 26.25 9.88 -14.06
C LYS A 210 25.32 10.11 -12.86
N THR A 211 24.04 9.85 -13.04
CA THR A 211 23.01 10.14 -12.05
C THR A 211 22.26 8.87 -11.69
N THR A 212 22.04 8.63 -10.40
CA THR A 212 21.19 7.56 -9.91
C THR A 212 20.12 8.16 -9.01
N ILE A 213 18.86 7.91 -9.35
CA ILE A 213 17.71 8.28 -8.53
C ILE A 213 17.01 7.03 -8.04
N VAL A 214 16.49 7.10 -6.81
CA VAL A 214 15.86 5.97 -6.13
C VAL A 214 14.50 6.35 -5.62
N ALA A 215 13.48 5.68 -6.14
CA ALA A 215 12.14 5.76 -5.60
C ALA A 215 11.96 4.75 -4.48
N THR A 216 11.51 5.21 -3.30
CA THR A 216 11.18 4.35 -2.16
C THR A 216 9.67 4.17 -2.06
N TYR A 217 9.24 2.93 -1.97
CA TYR A 217 7.85 2.55 -1.82
C TYR A 217 7.61 1.86 -0.49
N GLY A 218 6.62 2.32 0.25
CA GLY A 218 6.14 1.64 1.45
C GLY A 218 5.12 0.57 1.10
N GLN A 219 5.25 -0.62 1.68
CA GLN A 219 4.19 -1.62 1.57
C GLN A 219 2.95 -1.10 2.29
N ILE A 220 1.81 -1.11 1.60
CA ILE A 220 0.52 -0.82 2.24
C ILE A 220 0.23 -1.96 3.20
N GLN A 221 0.23 -1.65 4.50
CA GLN A 221 -0.12 -2.59 5.56
C GLN A 221 -1.58 -2.39 5.91
N SER A 222 -2.43 -3.05 5.19
CA SER A 222 -3.86 -3.04 5.42
C SER A 222 -4.47 -4.39 5.08
N CYS A 223 -5.69 -4.68 5.55
CA CYS A 223 -6.27 -6.00 5.44
C CYS A 223 -7.79 -5.99 5.32
N PRO A 224 -8.37 -7.01 4.72
CA PRO A 224 -7.82 -7.78 3.60
C PRO A 224 -7.87 -7.00 2.29
N TRP A 225 -7.15 -7.46 1.29
CA TRP A 225 -7.12 -6.84 -0.03
C TRP A 225 -8.06 -7.53 -0.99
N LEU A 226 -8.84 -6.74 -1.71
CA LEU A 226 -9.76 -7.20 -2.75
C LEU A 226 -9.11 -7.08 -4.13
N TYR A 227 -9.15 -8.17 -4.86
CA TYR A 227 -8.80 -8.25 -6.28
C TYR A 227 -10.00 -8.73 -7.08
N VAL A 228 -10.18 -8.20 -8.28
CA VAL A 228 -11.20 -8.61 -9.24
C VAL A 228 -10.59 -9.04 -10.56
N TRP A 229 -11.25 -9.93 -11.28
CA TRP A 229 -10.84 -10.32 -12.62
C TRP A 229 -11.22 -9.24 -13.63
N ASN A 230 -10.22 -8.74 -14.40
CA ASN A 230 -10.41 -7.68 -15.39
C ASN A 230 -10.49 -8.18 -16.85
N GLY A 231 -10.66 -9.47 -17.04
CA GLY A 231 -10.65 -10.12 -18.37
C GLY A 231 -9.29 -10.75 -18.71
N THR A 232 -8.19 -10.35 -18.07
CA THR A 232 -6.83 -10.86 -18.32
C THR A 232 -6.11 -11.31 -17.07
N SER A 233 -6.29 -10.62 -15.96
CA SER A 233 -5.63 -10.89 -14.68
C SER A 233 -6.48 -10.40 -13.50
N TYR A 234 -6.13 -10.83 -12.30
CA TYR A 234 -6.65 -10.22 -11.09
C TYR A 234 -5.96 -8.88 -10.85
N VAL A 235 -6.75 -7.82 -10.69
CA VAL A 235 -6.29 -6.47 -10.39
C VAL A 235 -6.76 -6.05 -9.01
N PHE A 236 -5.89 -5.35 -8.31
CA PHE A 236 -6.21 -4.78 -7.00
C PHE A 236 -7.29 -3.71 -7.14
N VAL A 237 -8.25 -3.71 -6.20
CA VAL A 237 -9.34 -2.72 -6.15
C VAL A 237 -9.20 -1.83 -4.94
N ALA A 238 -9.19 -2.42 -3.75
CA ALA A 238 -9.15 -1.68 -2.50
C ALA A 238 -8.84 -2.60 -1.31
N GLU A 239 -8.50 -1.98 -0.21
CA GLU A 239 -8.65 -2.56 1.12
C GLU A 239 -10.14 -2.75 1.42
N VAL A 240 -10.53 -3.91 1.94
CA VAL A 240 -11.87 -4.14 2.48
C VAL A 240 -11.80 -3.99 3.99
N SER A 241 -12.14 -2.83 4.47
CA SER A 241 -12.03 -2.46 5.88
C SER A 241 -13.25 -1.68 6.31
N GLY A 242 -14.20 -2.37 6.90
CA GLY A 242 -15.12 -1.73 7.81
C GLY A 242 -14.38 -1.30 9.08
N SER A 243 -15.02 -0.60 9.98
CA SER A 243 -14.45 -0.26 11.29
C SER A 243 -14.50 -1.45 12.26
N GLY A 244 -14.28 -2.66 11.74
CA GLY A 244 -14.37 -3.92 12.48
C GLY A 244 -13.18 -4.25 13.39
N TYR A 245 -12.33 -3.29 13.75
CA TYR A 245 -11.17 -3.50 14.62
C TYR A 245 -11.59 -3.78 16.05
N LEU A 246 -11.23 -4.98 16.54
CA LEU A 246 -11.56 -5.44 17.88
C LEU A 246 -10.52 -4.99 18.90
N GLY A 247 -10.98 -4.33 19.98
CA GLY A 247 -10.15 -3.95 21.12
C GLY A 247 -9.00 -3.00 20.80
N TYR A 248 -9.13 -2.20 19.78
CA TYR A 248 -8.10 -1.28 19.31
C TYR A 248 -7.77 -0.19 20.35
N PHE A 249 -8.79 0.28 21.09
CA PHE A 249 -8.64 1.22 22.17
C PHE A 249 -8.71 0.54 23.54
N ASP A 250 -7.85 0.98 24.44
CA ASP A 250 -7.79 0.45 25.80
C ASP A 250 -9.11 0.71 26.54
N ARG A 251 -9.64 -0.35 27.15
CA ARG A 251 -10.86 -0.26 27.94
C ARG A 251 -10.70 0.73 29.07
N GLY A 252 -11.66 1.59 29.22
CA GLY A 252 -11.77 2.55 30.30
C GLY A 252 -11.26 3.96 29.98
N ARG A 253 -10.73 4.20 28.78
CA ARG A 253 -10.29 5.53 28.36
C ARG A 253 -10.97 6.02 27.07
N ALA A 254 -11.49 5.11 26.26
CA ALA A 254 -12.26 5.46 25.08
C ALA A 254 -13.77 5.48 25.40
N PRO A 255 -14.56 6.31 24.72
CA PRO A 255 -16.01 6.24 24.80
C PRO A 255 -16.52 4.82 24.49
N PRO A 256 -17.65 4.37 25.08
CA PRO A 256 -18.18 3.02 24.85
C PRO A 256 -18.35 2.63 23.36
N ALA A 257 -18.53 3.63 22.50
CA ALA A 257 -18.62 3.44 21.06
C ALA A 257 -17.37 2.81 20.42
N TYR A 258 -16.19 3.01 21.01
CA TYR A 258 -14.92 2.46 20.50
C TYR A 258 -14.72 0.97 20.80
N ASN A 259 -15.54 0.39 21.68
CA ASN A 259 -15.41 -1.01 22.07
C ASN A 259 -16.18 -1.96 21.15
N LYS A 260 -17.06 -1.43 20.30
CA LYS A 260 -17.88 -2.18 19.36
C LYS A 260 -17.90 -1.48 17.99
N PRO A 261 -16.88 -1.69 17.17
CA PRO A 261 -16.84 -1.14 15.82
C PRO A 261 -17.89 -1.80 14.93
N PHE A 262 -18.27 -1.11 13.86
CA PHE A 262 -19.16 -1.67 12.84
C PHE A 262 -18.37 -2.58 11.90
N PRO A 263 -18.80 -3.85 11.73
CA PRO A 263 -18.00 -4.83 11.00
C PRO A 263 -18.24 -4.85 9.49
N TRP A 264 -19.01 -3.94 8.92
CA TRP A 264 -19.33 -3.97 7.50
C TRP A 264 -18.77 -2.85 6.67
N ASP A 265 -18.51 -3.16 5.41
CA ASP A 265 -17.98 -2.26 4.39
C ASP A 265 -18.69 -2.45 3.06
N TYR A 266 -18.74 -1.39 2.25
CA TYR A 266 -19.24 -1.38 0.88
C TYR A 266 -18.15 -0.82 -0.04
N VAL A 267 -17.58 -1.66 -0.88
CA VAL A 267 -16.53 -1.30 -1.84
C VAL A 267 -17.15 -1.16 -3.22
N LYS A 268 -17.15 0.05 -3.79
CA LYS A 268 -17.54 0.24 -5.20
C LYS A 268 -16.53 -0.46 -6.11
N LEU A 269 -17.03 -1.22 -7.08
CA LEU A 269 -16.23 -1.93 -8.07
C LEU A 269 -16.29 -1.17 -9.39
N ASP A 270 -15.12 -0.85 -9.95
CA ASP A 270 -15.04 -0.20 -11.24
C ASP A 270 -15.48 -1.17 -12.36
N ARG A 271 -16.47 -0.75 -13.14
CA ARG A 271 -16.99 -1.51 -14.29
C ARG A 271 -15.91 -1.82 -15.33
N THR A 272 -14.88 -1.00 -15.44
CA THR A 272 -13.77 -1.24 -16.37
C THR A 272 -12.81 -2.30 -15.86
N GLN A 273 -12.73 -2.49 -14.55
CA GLN A 273 -11.88 -3.48 -13.90
C GLN A 273 -12.61 -4.81 -13.65
N LEU A 274 -13.92 -4.79 -13.39
CA LEU A 274 -14.72 -5.99 -13.15
C LEU A 274 -15.27 -6.52 -14.49
N GLN A 275 -14.67 -7.59 -15.01
CA GLN A 275 -15.11 -8.23 -16.24
C GLN A 275 -15.64 -9.63 -15.99
N PRO A 276 -16.80 -10.01 -16.58
CA PRO A 276 -17.33 -11.36 -16.42
C PRO A 276 -16.44 -12.37 -17.16
N ARG A 277 -16.36 -13.58 -16.59
CA ARG A 277 -15.67 -14.72 -17.16
C ARG A 277 -16.64 -15.91 -17.19
N ASP A 278 -16.98 -16.36 -18.39
CA ASP A 278 -17.89 -17.50 -18.59
C ASP A 278 -19.23 -17.37 -17.82
N GLY A 279 -19.77 -16.15 -17.71
CA GLY A 279 -21.02 -15.87 -17.00
C GLY A 279 -20.88 -15.77 -15.47
N THR A 280 -19.65 -15.54 -14.99
CA THR A 280 -19.35 -15.32 -13.56
C THR A 280 -18.49 -14.09 -13.37
N PHE A 281 -18.58 -13.48 -12.17
CA PHE A 281 -17.61 -12.51 -11.67
C PHE A 281 -16.71 -13.19 -10.66
N ASP A 282 -15.40 -13.14 -10.92
CA ASP A 282 -14.39 -13.79 -10.10
C ASP A 282 -13.65 -12.73 -9.28
N MET A 283 -13.58 -12.94 -7.96
CA MET A 283 -12.91 -12.07 -7.01
C MET A 283 -12.06 -12.86 -6.03
N VAL A 284 -11.08 -12.18 -5.46
CA VAL A 284 -10.17 -12.77 -4.47
C VAL A 284 -9.98 -11.79 -3.33
N MET A 285 -10.05 -12.27 -2.11
CA MET A 285 -9.74 -11.49 -0.91
C MET A 285 -8.59 -12.13 -0.16
N THR A 286 -7.48 -11.38 0.00
CA THR A 286 -6.23 -11.90 0.57
C THR A 286 -5.92 -11.27 1.91
N GLN A 287 -5.48 -12.07 2.88
CA GLN A 287 -4.97 -11.57 4.16
C GLN A 287 -3.45 -11.51 4.13
N VAL A 288 -2.90 -10.31 3.96
CA VAL A 288 -1.44 -10.11 3.85
C VAL A 288 -0.81 -9.60 5.14
N THR A 289 -1.59 -8.99 6.03
CA THR A 289 -1.09 -8.48 7.32
C THR A 289 -1.22 -9.51 8.43
N ASN A 290 -0.45 -9.31 9.50
CA ASN A 290 -0.47 -10.20 10.67
C ASN A 290 -1.66 -9.90 11.57
N GLU A 291 -2.83 -10.28 11.11
CA GLU A 291 -4.13 -10.11 11.78
C GLU A 291 -4.96 -11.37 11.67
N ILE A 292 -5.95 -11.50 12.55
CA ILE A 292 -7.01 -12.51 12.43
C ILE A 292 -8.24 -11.83 11.87
N ILE A 293 -8.80 -12.41 10.80
CA ILE A 293 -10.04 -11.96 10.17
C ILE A 293 -11.14 -12.95 10.53
N TYR A 294 -12.28 -12.43 10.96
CA TYR A 294 -13.53 -13.15 11.16
C TYR A 294 -14.52 -12.64 10.11
N MET A 295 -14.59 -13.33 8.98
CA MET A 295 -15.45 -12.95 7.86
C MET A 295 -16.80 -13.66 8.04
N ASP A 296 -17.86 -12.88 8.25
CA ASP A 296 -19.21 -13.38 8.55
C ASP A 296 -20.08 -13.47 7.28
N ALA A 297 -20.06 -12.42 6.45
CA ALA A 297 -20.84 -12.41 5.22
C ALA A 297 -20.11 -11.62 4.10
N VAL A 298 -20.28 -12.09 2.87
CA VAL A 298 -19.82 -11.40 1.65
C VAL A 298 -20.86 -11.60 0.55
N TRP A 299 -21.31 -10.52 -0.08
CA TRP A 299 -22.14 -10.59 -1.28
C TRP A 299 -21.88 -9.42 -2.22
N MET A 300 -22.28 -9.55 -3.46
CA MET A 300 -22.26 -8.46 -4.41
C MET A 300 -23.58 -7.71 -4.39
N VAL A 301 -23.53 -6.39 -4.35
CA VAL A 301 -24.66 -5.49 -4.47
C VAL A 301 -24.63 -4.90 -5.88
N VAL A 302 -25.68 -5.15 -6.66
CA VAL A 302 -25.84 -4.67 -8.03
C VAL A 302 -26.87 -3.59 -8.05
N VAL A 303 -26.53 -2.43 -8.61
CA VAL A 303 -27.35 -1.23 -8.57
C VAL A 303 -27.65 -0.76 -9.98
N ASP A 304 -28.93 -0.79 -10.35
CA ASP A 304 -29.43 -0.24 -11.61
C ASP A 304 -29.94 1.19 -11.37
N HIS A 305 -29.45 2.13 -12.17
CA HIS A 305 -29.72 3.57 -12.02
C HIS A 305 -29.81 4.29 -13.37
N SER A 306 -30.26 5.54 -13.34
CA SER A 306 -30.30 6.41 -14.52
C SER A 306 -28.90 6.69 -15.04
N PRO A 307 -28.68 6.76 -16.38
CA PRO A 307 -27.35 7.07 -16.95
C PRO A 307 -26.88 8.51 -16.69
N ASN A 308 -27.75 9.37 -16.12
CA ASN A 308 -27.42 10.76 -15.80
C ASN A 308 -26.77 10.93 -14.42
N VAL A 309 -26.68 9.88 -13.64
CA VAL A 309 -26.12 9.90 -12.28
C VAL A 309 -25.08 8.81 -12.12
N ASP A 310 -24.15 9.06 -11.20
CA ASP A 310 -23.32 8.05 -10.59
C ASP A 310 -23.89 7.62 -9.24
N VAL A 311 -23.46 6.48 -8.74
CA VAL A 311 -23.88 5.96 -7.44
C VAL A 311 -22.67 5.70 -6.55
N TYR A 312 -22.77 6.12 -5.30
CA TYR A 312 -21.75 5.90 -4.26
C TYR A 312 -22.41 5.51 -2.95
N SER A 313 -21.68 4.75 -2.13
CA SER A 313 -22.13 4.41 -0.78
C SER A 313 -21.50 5.33 0.25
N THR A 314 -22.11 5.38 1.44
CA THR A 314 -21.45 5.89 2.63
C THR A 314 -20.54 4.79 3.18
N LYS A 315 -19.27 5.13 3.43
CA LYS A 315 -18.38 4.23 4.16
C LYS A 315 -18.73 4.28 5.65
N GLY A 316 -18.79 3.11 6.30
CA GLY A 316 -18.96 3.05 7.75
C GLY A 316 -17.67 3.35 8.50
N THR A 317 -17.78 4.05 9.62
CA THR A 317 -16.76 4.15 10.66
C THR A 317 -17.34 3.72 11.99
N GLU A 318 -16.52 3.59 13.02
CA GLU A 318 -16.98 3.33 14.40
C GLU A 318 -17.97 4.36 14.93
N PHE A 319 -18.04 5.52 14.28
CA PHE A 319 -18.90 6.65 14.64
C PHE A 319 -20.06 6.85 13.71
N THR A 320 -20.04 6.22 12.54
CA THR A 320 -21.14 6.33 11.59
C THR A 320 -22.39 5.61 12.14
N ASP A 321 -23.55 6.22 12.00
CA ASP A 321 -24.81 5.58 12.38
C ASP A 321 -25.00 4.31 11.53
N PRO A 322 -25.26 3.14 12.16
CA PRO A 322 -25.50 1.90 11.43
C PRO A 322 -26.58 2.01 10.34
N ASP A 323 -27.58 2.85 10.56
CA ASP A 323 -28.72 3.01 9.65
C ASP A 323 -28.36 3.71 8.33
N ILE A 324 -27.22 4.38 8.27
CA ILE A 324 -26.75 5.05 7.04
C ILE A 324 -25.61 4.30 6.34
N ILE A 325 -24.96 3.34 7.01
CA ILE A 325 -23.90 2.55 6.40
C ILE A 325 -24.46 1.74 5.24
N GLY A 326 -23.83 1.86 4.07
CA GLY A 326 -24.25 1.17 2.86
C GLY A 326 -25.46 1.80 2.17
N LYS A 327 -25.98 2.95 2.66
CA LYS A 327 -26.94 3.74 1.89
C LYS A 327 -26.27 4.17 0.59
N ILE A 328 -26.96 3.92 -0.52
CA ILE A 328 -26.48 4.26 -1.85
C ILE A 328 -27.11 5.57 -2.27
N TYR A 329 -26.26 6.54 -2.55
CA TYR A 329 -26.65 7.86 -3.02
C TYR A 329 -26.47 7.96 -4.52
N THR A 330 -27.42 8.64 -5.18
CA THR A 330 -27.25 9.10 -6.56
C THR A 330 -26.68 10.52 -6.56
N VAL A 331 -25.70 10.78 -7.40
CA VAL A 331 -25.09 12.09 -7.60
C VAL A 331 -25.00 12.42 -9.07
N SER A 332 -25.04 13.70 -9.42
CA SER A 332 -24.81 14.15 -10.79
C SER A 332 -23.45 13.69 -11.32
N LYS A 333 -23.35 13.39 -12.61
CA LYS A 333 -22.05 13.16 -13.28
C LYS A 333 -21.22 14.43 -13.40
N ASP A 334 -21.83 15.60 -13.24
CA ASP A 334 -21.18 16.90 -13.25
C ASP A 334 -21.43 17.63 -11.91
N PRO A 335 -20.87 17.17 -10.79
CA PRO A 335 -21.05 17.84 -9.50
C PRO A 335 -20.31 19.18 -9.47
N LEU A 336 -20.73 20.08 -8.59
CA LEU A 336 -20.07 21.38 -8.41
C LEU A 336 -18.72 21.18 -7.73
N VAL A 337 -17.73 21.93 -8.15
CA VAL A 337 -16.42 22.02 -7.47
C VAL A 337 -16.51 23.11 -6.40
N PRO A 338 -15.87 22.97 -5.22
CA PRO A 338 -15.77 24.03 -4.23
C PRO A 338 -15.18 25.33 -4.84
N VAL A 339 -15.57 26.46 -4.29
CA VAL A 339 -15.07 27.78 -4.73
C VAL A 339 -13.68 28.05 -4.20
N SER A 340 -13.34 27.47 -3.05
CA SER A 340 -12.01 27.53 -2.45
C SER A 340 -11.73 26.32 -1.58
N CYS A 341 -10.45 25.96 -1.48
CA CYS A 341 -9.90 25.01 -0.52
C CYS A 341 -8.61 25.59 0.05
N VAL A 342 -8.48 25.68 1.38
CA VAL A 342 -7.29 26.20 2.04
C VAL A 342 -6.94 25.27 3.21
N ASN A 343 -5.66 24.87 3.33
CA ASN A 343 -5.20 24.07 4.45
C ASN A 343 -4.91 24.93 5.70
N ASP A 344 -4.55 24.29 6.81
CA ASP A 344 -4.24 24.95 8.08
C ASP A 344 -2.97 25.83 8.04
N LEU A 345 -2.13 25.71 7.02
CA LEU A 345 -0.98 26.58 6.75
C LEU A 345 -1.36 27.82 5.91
N GLY A 346 -2.60 27.91 5.41
CA GLY A 346 -3.07 28.97 4.55
C GLY A 346 -2.71 28.78 3.08
N GLU A 347 -2.34 27.59 2.68
CA GLU A 347 -2.00 27.24 1.29
C GLU A 347 -3.27 26.89 0.52
N ASP A 348 -3.35 27.32 -0.74
CA ASP A 348 -4.44 26.97 -1.65
C ASP A 348 -4.29 25.52 -2.11
N CYS A 349 -5.30 24.71 -1.81
CA CYS A 349 -5.38 23.31 -2.19
C CYS A 349 -6.55 23.01 -3.15
N LEU A 350 -7.20 24.04 -3.69
CA LEU A 350 -8.30 23.86 -4.62
C LEU A 350 -7.91 23.07 -5.89
N PRO A 351 -6.74 23.31 -6.51
CA PRO A 351 -6.35 22.54 -7.69
C PRO A 351 -6.31 21.03 -7.44
N GLN A 352 -5.78 20.61 -6.27
CA GLN A 352 -5.62 19.19 -5.92
C GLN A 352 -6.94 18.46 -5.58
N VAL A 353 -8.01 19.22 -5.30
CA VAL A 353 -9.31 18.61 -4.94
C VAL A 353 -10.39 18.83 -6.01
N SER A 354 -10.02 19.34 -7.19
CA SER A 354 -10.97 19.69 -8.24
C SER A 354 -11.23 18.58 -9.25
N GLU A 355 -10.29 17.65 -9.43
CA GLU A 355 -10.38 16.52 -10.37
C GLU A 355 -9.77 15.26 -9.73
N ILE A 356 -10.26 14.07 -10.13
CA ILE A 356 -9.63 12.81 -9.72
C ILE A 356 -8.48 12.52 -10.70
N ASP A 357 -7.29 13.00 -10.38
CA ASP A 357 -6.11 12.90 -11.25
C ASP A 357 -4.86 12.32 -10.53
N GLY A 358 -5.01 12.02 -9.23
CA GLY A 358 -3.95 11.50 -8.39
C GLY A 358 -2.99 12.57 -7.86
N GLU A 359 -3.31 13.85 -7.97
CA GLU A 359 -2.65 14.93 -7.27
C GLU A 359 -3.45 15.28 -6.01
N PHE A 360 -2.81 15.23 -4.84
CA PHE A 360 -3.51 15.24 -3.57
C PHE A 360 -3.28 16.50 -2.76
N ALA A 361 -4.36 17.05 -2.20
CA ALA A 361 -4.26 17.93 -1.03
C ALA A 361 -3.96 17.05 0.19
N SER A 362 -2.79 17.26 0.80
CA SER A 362 -2.30 16.39 1.87
C SER A 362 -2.08 17.14 3.16
N THR A 363 -2.41 16.51 4.28
CA THR A 363 -1.95 16.97 5.59
C THR A 363 -0.48 16.59 5.80
N HIS A 364 0.23 17.28 6.68
CA HIS A 364 1.70 17.24 6.74
C HIS A 364 2.26 16.64 8.03
N GLU A 365 1.44 16.49 9.10
CA GLU A 365 1.92 15.99 10.38
C GLU A 365 0.92 15.07 11.06
N PHE A 366 1.33 13.84 11.39
CA PHE A 366 0.51 12.89 12.12
C PHE A 366 0.44 13.26 13.62
N GLY A 367 -0.76 13.12 14.19
CA GLY A 367 -0.98 13.34 15.63
C GLY A 367 -1.18 14.80 16.03
N LYS A 368 -1.20 15.72 15.08
CA LYS A 368 -1.63 17.10 15.27
C LYS A 368 -2.91 17.40 14.52
N TRP A 369 -3.79 18.17 15.12
CA TRP A 369 -4.98 18.65 14.44
C TRP A 369 -4.61 19.59 13.30
N GLN A 370 -5.05 19.22 12.10
CA GLN A 370 -4.93 19.93 10.85
C GLN A 370 -6.29 19.97 10.18
N TYR A 371 -6.51 20.86 9.27
CA TYR A 371 -7.78 20.95 8.58
C TYR A 371 -7.62 21.38 7.12
N PHE A 372 -8.64 21.03 6.32
CA PHE A 372 -8.95 21.66 5.04
C PHE A 372 -10.23 22.47 5.22
N GLU A 373 -10.17 23.77 4.94
CA GLU A 373 -11.33 24.66 4.92
C GLU A 373 -11.78 24.86 3.49
N LEU A 374 -13.04 24.52 3.22
CA LEU A 374 -13.63 24.60 1.90
C LEU A 374 -14.84 25.52 1.91
N ASN A 375 -14.99 26.37 0.89
CA ASN A 375 -16.23 27.06 0.59
C ASN A 375 -16.92 26.32 -0.57
N LEU A 376 -18.11 25.80 -0.31
CA LEU A 376 -18.86 24.97 -1.26
C LEU A 376 -19.61 25.81 -2.31
N GLY A 377 -19.53 27.13 -2.24
CA GLY A 377 -20.24 28.04 -3.14
C GLY A 377 -21.64 28.39 -2.63
N ASN A 378 -22.46 28.95 -3.50
CA ASN A 378 -23.84 29.33 -3.14
C ASN A 378 -24.79 28.15 -3.35
N LEU A 379 -25.24 27.55 -2.26
CA LEU A 379 -26.18 26.43 -2.24
C LEU A 379 -27.58 26.83 -1.74
N THR A 380 -27.88 28.13 -1.70
CA THR A 380 -29.18 28.66 -1.25
C THR A 380 -30.33 28.06 -2.06
N GLY A 381 -31.29 27.45 -1.35
CA GLY A 381 -32.47 26.81 -1.97
C GLY A 381 -32.23 25.36 -2.41
N ALA A 382 -31.05 24.80 -2.25
CA ALA A 382 -30.80 23.37 -2.46
C ALA A 382 -31.65 22.54 -1.48
N GLN A 383 -32.37 21.55 -2.01
CA GLN A 383 -33.19 20.63 -1.19
C GLN A 383 -32.36 19.49 -0.62
N GLU A 384 -31.35 19.06 -1.33
CA GLU A 384 -30.35 18.10 -0.88
C GLU A 384 -28.95 18.67 -1.10
N ILE A 385 -28.04 18.40 -0.19
CA ILE A 385 -26.62 18.78 -0.31
C ILE A 385 -25.79 17.56 0.05
N LYS A 386 -25.07 17.03 -0.92
CA LYS A 386 -24.20 15.85 -0.78
C LYS A 386 -22.77 16.26 -1.06
N LEU A 387 -21.88 15.95 -0.14
CA LEU A 387 -20.44 16.12 -0.32
C LEU A 387 -19.88 14.80 -0.85
N ILE A 388 -19.17 14.86 -1.97
CA ILE A 388 -18.47 13.73 -2.58
C ILE A 388 -17.01 13.88 -2.16
N VAL A 389 -16.46 12.88 -1.51
CA VAL A 389 -15.07 12.90 -1.02
C VAL A 389 -14.33 11.70 -1.61
N SER A 390 -13.22 11.95 -2.32
CA SER A 390 -12.28 10.92 -2.76
C SER A 390 -10.93 11.13 -2.08
N GLY A 391 -10.43 10.10 -1.41
CA GLY A 391 -9.16 10.20 -0.70
C GLY A 391 -8.78 8.94 0.07
N TYR A 392 -7.65 9.02 0.77
CA TYR A 392 -7.14 7.94 1.60
C TYR A 392 -6.30 8.48 2.77
N ASN A 393 -6.00 7.59 3.74
CA ASN A 393 -5.07 7.86 4.82
C ASN A 393 -3.77 7.09 4.63
N THR A 394 -2.64 7.72 4.92
CA THR A 394 -1.36 7.02 5.03
C THR A 394 -1.06 6.67 6.48
N TRP A 395 -0.72 5.39 6.69
CA TRP A 395 -0.25 4.86 7.96
C TRP A 395 1.24 4.54 7.85
N PHE A 396 2.06 5.05 8.76
CA PHE A 396 3.52 4.83 8.76
C PHE A 396 3.94 3.81 9.84
N PRO A 397 5.09 3.15 9.71
CA PRO A 397 5.56 2.21 10.72
C PRO A 397 5.67 2.84 12.10
N GLY A 398 4.98 2.25 13.08
CA GLY A 398 4.98 2.74 14.47
C GLY A 398 3.89 3.76 14.81
N TRP A 399 2.99 4.08 13.87
CA TRP A 399 1.84 4.97 14.12
C TRP A 399 0.99 4.51 15.31
N GLU A 400 0.88 3.20 15.57
CA GLU A 400 0.16 2.68 16.73
C GLU A 400 0.75 3.17 18.05
N LYS A 401 2.05 3.40 18.13
CA LYS A 401 2.70 3.95 19.34
C LYS A 401 2.28 5.38 19.57
N VAL A 402 2.21 6.18 18.51
CA VAL A 402 1.76 7.58 18.59
C VAL A 402 0.30 7.62 19.03
N TRP A 403 -0.57 6.82 18.41
CA TRP A 403 -1.97 6.69 18.83
C TRP A 403 -2.12 6.32 20.30
N VAL A 404 -1.42 5.27 20.74
CA VAL A 404 -1.48 4.81 22.13
C VAL A 404 -1.05 5.91 23.10
N GLU A 405 -0.03 6.71 22.77
CA GLU A 405 0.41 7.81 23.63
C GLU A 405 -0.60 8.98 23.63
N LEU A 406 -1.17 9.31 22.47
CA LEU A 406 -2.22 10.34 22.39
C LEU A 406 -3.45 9.96 23.21
N VAL A 407 -3.94 8.73 23.04
CA VAL A 407 -5.14 8.23 23.76
C VAL A 407 -4.88 8.05 25.26
N LYS A 408 -3.64 7.84 25.70
CA LYS A 408 -3.28 7.80 27.12
C LYS A 408 -3.21 9.17 27.79
N ASN A 409 -3.13 10.24 27.01
CA ASN A 409 -3.07 11.60 27.55
C ASN A 409 -4.49 12.09 27.93
N PRO A 410 -4.80 12.23 29.24
CA PRO A 410 -6.12 12.67 29.69
C PRO A 410 -6.51 14.06 29.18
N ASP A 411 -5.54 14.96 29.06
CA ASP A 411 -5.78 16.33 28.58
C ASP A 411 -6.09 16.33 27.08
N PHE A 412 -5.42 15.45 26.34
CA PHE A 412 -5.72 15.24 24.92
C PHE A 412 -7.15 14.71 24.72
N LEU A 413 -7.54 13.66 25.42
CA LEU A 413 -8.89 13.09 25.34
C LEU A 413 -9.98 14.06 25.81
N ALA A 414 -9.71 14.86 26.85
CA ALA A 414 -10.66 15.85 27.35
C ALA A 414 -10.89 16.98 26.34
N SER A 415 -9.83 17.36 25.61
CA SER A 415 -9.89 18.42 24.59
C SER A 415 -10.37 17.93 23.24
N ASN A 416 -10.21 16.62 22.96
CA ASN A 416 -10.48 15.99 21.65
C ASN A 416 -11.37 14.74 21.85
N PRO A 417 -12.68 14.89 21.91
CA PRO A 417 -13.60 13.76 22.15
C PRO A 417 -13.63 12.75 21.02
N SER A 418 -12.97 13.03 19.90
CA SER A 418 -12.76 12.10 18.78
C SER A 418 -11.31 12.15 18.35
N VAL A 419 -10.75 11.00 18.01
CA VAL A 419 -9.43 10.85 17.38
C VAL A 419 -9.54 10.64 15.87
N TYR A 420 -10.75 10.56 15.35
CA TYR A 420 -11.05 10.35 13.95
C TYR A 420 -11.32 11.68 13.23
N PRO A 421 -11.15 11.72 11.92
CA PRO A 421 -11.56 12.86 11.12
C PRO A 421 -13.01 13.25 11.41
N TYR A 422 -13.28 14.55 11.37
CA TYR A 422 -14.64 15.05 11.56
C TYR A 422 -14.89 16.32 10.75
N LEU A 423 -16.19 16.60 10.51
CA LEU A 423 -16.65 17.78 9.81
C LEU A 423 -17.16 18.86 10.76
N GLU A 424 -16.89 20.09 10.39
CA GLU A 424 -17.53 21.28 10.95
C GLU A 424 -18.17 22.09 9.82
N VAL A 425 -19.29 22.73 10.16
CA VAL A 425 -19.96 23.73 9.31
C VAL A 425 -19.88 25.10 9.98
N LYS A 426 -19.88 26.16 9.18
CA LYS A 426 -19.83 27.51 9.69
C LYS A 426 -21.21 28.02 10.09
N ALA A 427 -21.35 28.49 11.32
CA ALA A 427 -22.58 29.06 11.86
C ALA A 427 -22.71 30.55 11.52
N GLU A 428 -23.91 31.13 11.69
CA GLU A 428 -24.21 32.56 11.44
C GLU A 428 -23.27 33.52 12.18
N ASN A 429 -22.84 33.16 13.39
CA ASN A 429 -21.93 33.97 14.21
C ASN A 429 -20.46 33.83 13.79
N GLY A 430 -20.17 33.08 12.73
CA GLY A 430 -18.84 32.79 12.21
C GLY A 430 -18.08 31.71 12.96
N SER A 431 -18.65 31.08 14.00
CA SER A 431 -18.02 29.96 14.70
C SER A 431 -18.16 28.66 13.89
N TRP A 432 -17.21 27.75 14.10
CA TRP A 432 -17.24 26.40 13.57
C TRP A 432 -18.04 25.48 14.51
N VAL A 433 -18.97 24.72 13.97
CA VAL A 433 -19.83 23.79 14.71
C VAL A 433 -19.69 22.41 14.12
N ARG A 434 -19.31 21.45 14.95
CA ARG A 434 -19.22 20.05 14.53
C ARG A 434 -20.58 19.54 14.09
N VAL A 435 -20.61 18.80 12.98
CA VAL A 435 -21.82 18.16 12.48
C VAL A 435 -22.25 17.01 13.39
N PRO A 436 -23.54 16.62 13.36
CA PRO A 436 -24.03 15.44 14.07
C PRO A 436 -23.28 14.16 13.64
N LYS A 437 -23.18 13.22 14.56
CA LYS A 437 -22.42 11.98 14.37
C LYS A 437 -22.88 11.15 13.15
N ASP A 438 -24.18 11.13 12.88
CA ASP A 438 -24.81 10.46 11.74
C ASP A 438 -24.56 11.16 10.38
N ARG A 439 -23.93 12.32 10.41
CA ARG A 439 -23.59 13.16 9.26
C ARG A 439 -22.11 13.51 9.20
N ASP A 440 -21.28 12.86 10.02
CA ASP A 440 -19.86 13.15 10.14
C ASP A 440 -19.05 12.46 9.04
N LEU A 441 -17.82 12.91 8.85
CA LEU A 441 -16.89 12.36 7.85
C LEU A 441 -16.50 10.93 8.26
N PRO A 442 -16.70 9.94 7.39
CA PRO A 442 -16.10 8.63 7.60
C PRO A 442 -14.58 8.70 7.41
N GLU A 443 -13.85 7.90 8.19
CA GLU A 443 -12.41 7.79 8.01
C GLU A 443 -12.08 7.18 6.64
N PRO A 444 -11.27 7.84 5.79
CA PRO A 444 -10.76 7.23 4.59
C PRO A 444 -9.93 5.99 4.91
N SER A 445 -10.04 4.94 4.10
CA SER A 445 -9.19 3.75 4.24
C SER A 445 -7.74 4.03 3.83
N ALA A 446 -6.86 3.03 3.99
CA ALA A 446 -5.48 3.14 3.50
C ALA A 446 -5.38 3.13 1.96
N THR A 447 -6.47 2.89 1.26
CA THR A 447 -6.57 2.97 -0.20
C THR A 447 -7.59 4.01 -0.61
N GLN A 448 -7.36 4.64 -1.75
CA GLN A 448 -8.27 5.67 -2.25
C GLN A 448 -9.71 5.14 -2.42
N ARG A 449 -10.65 5.87 -1.86
CA ARG A 449 -12.08 5.57 -1.90
C ARG A 449 -12.88 6.84 -2.12
N THR A 450 -13.96 6.72 -2.87
CA THR A 450 -14.98 7.78 -3.00
C THR A 450 -16.21 7.40 -2.19
N PHE A 451 -16.68 8.33 -1.37
CA PHE A 451 -17.85 8.17 -0.52
C PHE A 451 -18.64 9.48 -0.40
N ILE A 452 -19.88 9.37 0.07
CA ILE A 452 -20.79 10.50 0.21
C ILE A 452 -21.00 10.84 1.69
N VAL A 453 -21.02 12.15 1.96
CA VAL A 453 -21.48 12.71 3.24
C VAL A 453 -22.68 13.60 2.98
N GLU A 454 -23.80 13.37 3.66
CA GLU A 454 -24.99 14.17 3.49
C GLU A 454 -24.97 15.40 4.40
N LEU A 455 -25.02 16.59 3.80
CA LEU A 455 -24.94 17.88 4.48
C LEU A 455 -26.28 18.64 4.52
N THR A 456 -27.35 18.04 4.01
CA THR A 456 -28.69 18.66 3.95
C THR A 456 -29.16 19.15 5.31
N GLY A 457 -29.51 20.45 5.40
CA GLY A 457 -30.04 21.06 6.61
C GLY A 457 -29.02 21.34 7.72
N LEU A 458 -27.72 21.17 7.46
CA LEU A 458 -26.67 21.45 8.46
C LEU A 458 -26.22 22.91 8.50
N PHE A 459 -26.44 23.67 7.44
CA PHE A 459 -26.05 25.07 7.36
C PHE A 459 -27.15 25.97 7.94
N SER A 460 -26.77 26.84 8.88
CA SER A 460 -27.66 27.80 9.55
C SER A 460 -27.65 29.20 8.92
N ALA A 461 -26.76 29.42 7.95
CA ALA A 461 -26.55 30.68 7.25
C ALA A 461 -26.34 30.44 5.76
N ASP A 462 -26.31 31.51 4.96
CA ASP A 462 -25.94 31.49 3.55
C ASP A 462 -24.40 31.38 3.33
N ASP A 463 -23.67 30.91 4.34
CA ASP A 463 -22.25 30.58 4.27
C ASP A 463 -22.10 29.05 4.29
N PHE A 464 -21.85 28.50 3.10
CA PHE A 464 -21.71 27.05 2.91
C PHE A 464 -20.25 26.61 3.01
N SER A 465 -19.59 27.06 4.08
CA SER A 465 -18.20 26.65 4.37
C SER A 465 -18.18 25.46 5.33
N ILE A 466 -17.25 24.54 5.07
CA ILE A 466 -16.97 23.36 5.89
C ILE A 466 -15.50 23.31 6.27
N ARG A 467 -15.20 22.60 7.36
CA ARG A 467 -13.85 22.14 7.68
C ARG A 467 -13.81 20.63 7.79
N ILE A 468 -12.84 20.03 7.15
CA ILE A 468 -12.45 18.63 7.34
C ILE A 468 -11.27 18.64 8.30
N ASN A 469 -11.49 18.22 9.53
CA ASN A 469 -10.48 18.18 10.59
C ASN A 469 -9.92 16.76 10.72
N THR A 470 -8.61 16.62 10.87
CA THR A 470 -7.97 15.31 11.01
C THR A 470 -6.69 15.36 11.87
N LEU A 471 -6.38 14.24 12.51
CA LEU A 471 -5.09 13.94 13.17
C LEU A 471 -4.23 12.99 12.34
N THR A 472 -4.77 12.48 11.22
CA THR A 472 -4.10 11.50 10.36
C THR A 472 -3.39 12.18 9.19
N LEU A 473 -2.52 11.45 8.50
CA LEU A 473 -2.00 11.88 7.21
C LEU A 473 -3.06 11.56 6.15
N MET A 474 -3.95 12.53 5.92
CA MET A 474 -5.05 12.45 4.99
C MET A 474 -4.63 13.04 3.64
N HIS A 475 -5.00 12.35 2.58
CA HIS A 475 -4.77 12.74 1.20
C HIS A 475 -6.10 12.81 0.47
N LEU A 476 -6.49 13.99 0.02
CA LEU A 476 -7.74 14.25 -0.70
C LEU A 476 -7.43 14.54 -2.17
N ASP A 477 -7.99 13.73 -3.06
CA ASP A 477 -7.86 13.85 -4.51
C ASP A 477 -9.03 14.65 -5.11
N TYR A 478 -10.23 14.47 -4.52
CA TYR A 478 -11.41 15.13 -5.05
C TYR A 478 -12.42 15.48 -3.96
N ILE A 479 -12.97 16.68 -4.08
CA ILE A 479 -14.14 17.14 -3.33
C ILE A 479 -15.16 17.70 -4.31
N GLY A 480 -16.33 17.09 -4.36
CA GLY A 480 -17.46 17.55 -5.16
C GLY A 480 -18.67 17.90 -4.29
N VAL A 481 -19.57 18.70 -4.82
CA VAL A 481 -20.85 19.05 -4.19
C VAL A 481 -21.98 18.73 -5.15
N ASP A 482 -22.90 17.88 -4.73
CA ASP A 482 -24.11 17.58 -5.50
C ASP A 482 -25.34 18.09 -4.79
N THR A 483 -26.23 18.77 -5.54
CA THR A 483 -27.51 19.29 -5.05
C THR A 483 -28.71 18.67 -5.75
N THR A 484 -28.49 17.63 -6.56
CA THR A 484 -29.58 16.92 -7.23
C THR A 484 -30.35 16.04 -6.26
N LEU A 485 -31.66 15.89 -6.50
CA LEU A 485 -32.47 14.99 -5.67
C LEU A 485 -32.08 13.54 -5.88
N GLN A 486 -32.14 12.77 -4.79
CA GLN A 486 -31.98 11.32 -4.84
C GLN A 486 -32.91 10.72 -5.89
N GLN A 487 -32.35 10.00 -6.85
CA GLN A 487 -33.12 9.29 -7.87
C GLN A 487 -33.48 7.87 -7.43
N ASN A 488 -34.48 7.29 -8.07
CA ASN A 488 -34.84 5.89 -7.85
C ASN A 488 -33.72 4.98 -8.40
N ILE A 489 -33.35 4.02 -7.60
CA ILE A 489 -32.42 2.95 -7.95
C ILE A 489 -33.09 1.59 -7.72
N THR A 490 -32.64 0.58 -8.45
CA THR A 490 -33.00 -0.81 -8.17
C THR A 490 -31.78 -1.54 -7.66
N VAL A 491 -31.90 -2.17 -6.51
CA VAL A 491 -30.79 -2.87 -5.85
C VAL A 491 -31.07 -4.37 -5.87
N HIS A 492 -30.09 -5.13 -6.37
CA HIS A 492 -30.08 -6.59 -6.34
C HIS A 492 -28.95 -7.09 -5.48
N ARG A 493 -29.12 -8.24 -4.87
CA ARG A 493 -28.09 -8.95 -4.13
C ARG A 493 -27.73 -10.23 -4.86
N LEU A 494 -26.44 -10.48 -5.05
CA LEU A 494 -25.90 -11.75 -5.50
C LEU A 494 -25.07 -12.37 -4.35
N ASP A 495 -25.51 -13.53 -3.90
CA ASP A 495 -24.72 -14.34 -2.97
C ASP A 495 -23.59 -15.06 -3.74
N PRO A 496 -22.44 -15.33 -3.13
CA PRO A 496 -21.40 -16.11 -3.78
C PRO A 496 -21.93 -17.52 -4.10
N SER A 497 -21.85 -17.92 -5.37
CA SER A 497 -22.17 -19.27 -5.81
C SER A 497 -21.10 -20.27 -5.36
N SER A 498 -19.88 -19.79 -5.18
CA SER A 498 -18.76 -20.54 -4.64
C SER A 498 -17.82 -19.62 -3.88
N ALA A 499 -17.33 -20.07 -2.74
CA ALA A 499 -16.25 -19.45 -1.99
C ALA A 499 -15.28 -20.54 -1.50
N ASN A 500 -13.98 -20.35 -1.74
CA ASN A 500 -12.96 -21.34 -1.41
C ASN A 500 -11.82 -20.69 -0.62
N LEU A 501 -11.62 -21.16 0.63
CA LEU A 501 -10.50 -20.73 1.47
C LEU A 501 -9.27 -21.59 1.17
N HIS A 502 -8.14 -20.96 0.91
CA HIS A 502 -6.88 -21.65 0.67
C HIS A 502 -5.69 -20.82 1.16
N GLN A 503 -4.53 -21.45 1.19
CA GLN A 503 -3.28 -20.76 1.50
C GLN A 503 -2.67 -20.19 0.21
N ARG A 504 -2.35 -18.89 0.21
CA ARG A 504 -1.63 -18.22 -0.88
C ARG A 504 -0.16 -18.03 -0.56
N LEU A 505 0.15 -17.59 0.66
CA LEU A 505 1.51 -17.28 1.10
C LEU A 505 1.92 -18.14 2.29
N ILE A 506 3.24 -18.21 2.53
CA ILE A 506 3.75 -18.76 3.81
C ILE A 506 3.39 -17.75 4.90
N SER A 507 2.64 -18.20 5.90
CA SER A 507 2.25 -17.37 7.02
C SER A 507 3.41 -17.25 8.02
N PHE A 508 3.73 -16.01 8.39
CA PHE A 508 4.66 -15.68 9.48
C PHE A 508 3.91 -15.32 10.78
N SER A 509 2.58 -15.45 10.79
CA SER A 509 1.75 -15.08 11.92
C SER A 509 2.04 -15.95 13.14
N THR A 510 2.15 -15.32 14.31
CA THR A 510 2.22 -15.97 15.62
C THR A 510 0.83 -16.26 16.20
N SER A 511 -0.24 -15.98 15.46
CA SER A 511 -1.61 -16.25 15.89
C SER A 511 -1.84 -17.73 16.13
N SER A 512 -2.52 -18.05 17.23
CA SER A 512 -2.83 -19.43 17.64
C SER A 512 -4.32 -19.66 17.81
N GLY A 513 -4.73 -20.91 17.81
CA GLY A 513 -6.12 -21.33 18.00
C GLY A 513 -6.66 -22.15 16.84
N ASN A 514 -8.00 -22.21 16.73
CA ASN A 514 -8.68 -22.94 15.68
C ASN A 514 -9.13 -21.97 14.58
N PHE A 515 -8.59 -22.18 13.39
CA PHE A 515 -8.96 -21.43 12.18
C PHE A 515 -9.89 -22.29 11.30
N THR A 516 -10.53 -21.63 10.35
CA THR A 516 -11.36 -22.33 9.37
C THR A 516 -10.49 -23.26 8.51
N ARG A 517 -10.95 -24.49 8.29
CA ARG A 517 -10.31 -25.45 7.41
C ARG A 517 -10.27 -24.95 5.97
N TYR A 518 -9.25 -25.32 5.22
CA TYR A 518 -9.20 -25.04 3.78
C TYR A 518 -10.27 -25.83 3.03
N GLY A 519 -10.69 -25.28 1.89
CA GLY A 519 -11.72 -25.79 1.02
C GLY A 519 -12.95 -24.88 0.96
N TYR A 520 -14.07 -25.44 0.53
CA TYR A 520 -15.30 -24.68 0.34
C TYR A 520 -15.88 -24.17 1.67
N VAL A 521 -16.20 -22.86 1.67
CA VAL A 521 -16.75 -22.11 2.83
C VAL A 521 -17.98 -21.28 2.44
N THR A 522 -18.55 -21.53 1.27
CA THR A 522 -19.65 -20.75 0.67
C THR A 522 -20.82 -20.54 1.61
N SER A 523 -21.25 -21.60 2.32
CA SER A 523 -22.39 -21.55 3.24
C SER A 523 -22.17 -20.62 4.46
N LEU A 524 -20.93 -20.31 4.80
CA LEU A 524 -20.58 -19.43 5.92
C LEU A 524 -20.69 -17.93 5.55
N LEU A 525 -20.89 -17.60 4.26
CA LEU A 525 -20.77 -16.23 3.78
C LEU A 525 -22.08 -15.64 3.26
N HIS A 526 -23.18 -16.40 3.36
CA HIS A 526 -24.48 -15.96 2.87
C HIS A 526 -25.22 -15.03 3.86
N ASN A 527 -24.97 -15.18 5.15
CA ASN A 527 -25.71 -14.48 6.19
C ASN A 527 -24.78 -13.86 7.23
N VAL A 528 -25.21 -12.79 7.85
CA VAL A 528 -24.58 -12.25 9.06
C VAL A 528 -25.17 -13.05 10.23
N ASP A 529 -24.46 -14.09 10.68
CA ASP A 529 -24.95 -15.06 11.65
C ASP A 529 -23.88 -15.55 12.64
N ASP A 530 -22.77 -14.81 12.75
CA ASP A 530 -21.65 -15.09 13.67
C ASP A 530 -20.94 -16.43 13.44
N LYS A 531 -21.10 -17.04 12.24
CA LYS A 531 -20.38 -18.25 11.79
C LYS A 531 -19.32 -17.87 10.74
N PHE A 532 -18.15 -17.61 11.22
CA PHE A 532 -17.10 -16.94 10.46
C PHE A 532 -16.24 -17.87 9.59
N VAL A 533 -15.76 -17.34 8.49
CA VAL A 533 -14.50 -17.79 7.90
C VAL A 533 -13.37 -17.10 8.64
N ILE A 534 -12.63 -17.87 9.47
CA ILE A 534 -11.53 -17.35 10.29
C ILE A 534 -10.22 -17.53 9.53
N MET A 535 -9.61 -16.40 9.17
CA MET A 535 -8.39 -16.32 8.37
C MET A 535 -7.22 -15.78 9.18
N ARG A 536 -6.01 -16.11 8.75
CA ARG A 536 -4.76 -15.55 9.25
C ARG A 536 -3.91 -15.03 8.09
N GLN A 537 -2.81 -14.36 8.40
CA GLN A 537 -1.84 -13.94 7.38
C GLN A 537 -1.47 -15.11 6.45
N GLY A 538 -1.50 -14.86 5.16
CA GLY A 538 -1.21 -15.83 4.10
C GLY A 538 -2.41 -16.62 3.61
N ASP A 539 -3.59 -16.47 4.23
CA ASP A 539 -4.84 -17.06 3.75
C ASP A 539 -5.49 -16.19 2.65
N GLU A 540 -6.25 -16.85 1.78
CA GLU A 540 -6.99 -16.22 0.69
C GLU A 540 -8.35 -16.90 0.51
N VAL A 541 -9.40 -16.11 0.23
CA VAL A 541 -10.70 -16.62 -0.19
C VAL A 541 -10.97 -16.18 -1.63
N SER A 542 -11.19 -17.15 -2.52
CA SER A 542 -11.66 -16.91 -3.87
C SER A 542 -13.18 -16.98 -3.91
N PHE A 543 -13.83 -16.00 -4.54
CA PHE A 543 -15.28 -15.90 -4.69
C PHE A 543 -15.67 -15.98 -6.16
N VAL A 544 -16.79 -16.65 -6.41
CA VAL A 544 -17.45 -16.70 -7.72
C VAL A 544 -18.90 -16.25 -7.52
N PHE A 545 -19.31 -15.23 -8.27
CA PHE A 545 -20.69 -14.75 -8.31
C PHE A 545 -21.26 -15.04 -9.70
N LEU A 546 -22.49 -15.57 -9.76
CA LEU A 546 -23.15 -15.78 -11.06
C LEU A 546 -23.66 -14.44 -11.60
N ASP A 547 -23.39 -14.18 -12.88
CA ASP A 547 -24.00 -13.05 -13.60
C ASP A 547 -25.36 -13.49 -14.15
N ASP A 548 -26.31 -13.73 -13.24
CA ASP A 548 -27.64 -14.24 -13.58
C ASP A 548 -28.75 -13.17 -13.49
N ILE A 549 -28.36 -11.90 -13.21
CA ILE A 549 -29.28 -10.78 -13.27
C ILE A 549 -29.47 -10.38 -14.73
N MET A 550 -30.75 -10.28 -15.15
CA MET A 550 -31.08 -9.83 -16.52
C MET A 550 -30.34 -8.52 -16.84
N PRO A 551 -29.78 -8.39 -18.04
CA PRO A 551 -29.14 -7.14 -18.47
C PRO A 551 -30.07 -5.94 -18.21
N PRO A 552 -29.53 -4.77 -17.83
CA PRO A 552 -30.34 -3.58 -17.62
C PRO A 552 -31.05 -3.21 -18.93
N THR A 553 -32.26 -2.65 -18.80
CA THR A 553 -33.02 -2.15 -19.95
C THR A 553 -32.33 -0.95 -20.58
N GLU A 554 -32.65 -0.64 -21.84
CA GLU A 554 -32.12 0.53 -22.53
C GLU A 554 -32.36 1.80 -21.70
N GLY A 555 -31.32 2.62 -21.53
CA GLY A 555 -31.36 3.83 -20.70
C GLY A 555 -31.16 3.60 -19.20
N VAL A 556 -30.70 2.44 -18.80
CA VAL A 556 -30.29 2.12 -17.41
C VAL A 556 -28.81 1.71 -17.40
N GLU A 557 -28.05 2.27 -16.48
CA GLU A 557 -26.69 1.86 -16.17
C GLU A 557 -26.67 0.99 -14.93
N ARG A 558 -25.65 0.13 -14.82
CA ARG A 558 -25.49 -0.83 -13.73
C ARG A 558 -24.12 -0.67 -13.09
N ASP A 559 -24.08 -0.47 -11.79
CA ASP A 559 -22.87 -0.44 -10.97
C ASP A 559 -22.86 -1.59 -9.95
N TYR A 560 -21.68 -1.89 -9.45
CA TYR A 560 -21.43 -3.01 -8.55
C TYR A 560 -20.72 -2.55 -7.29
N PHE A 561 -21.08 -3.17 -6.16
CA PHE A 561 -20.39 -3.02 -4.89
C PHE A 561 -20.15 -4.39 -4.28
N LEU A 562 -19.02 -4.56 -3.61
CA LEU A 562 -18.83 -5.68 -2.71
C LEU A 562 -19.27 -5.24 -1.30
N TYR A 563 -20.22 -5.97 -0.72
CA TYR A 563 -20.51 -5.92 0.71
C TYR A 563 -19.69 -6.96 1.44
N ALA A 564 -19.10 -6.57 2.56
CA ALA A 564 -18.40 -7.49 3.44
C ALA A 564 -18.68 -7.14 4.91
N CYS A 565 -18.99 -8.18 5.70
CA CYS A 565 -19.14 -8.08 7.16
C CYS A 565 -17.99 -8.85 7.79
N MET A 566 -17.05 -8.13 8.43
CA MET A 566 -15.80 -8.72 8.93
C MET A 566 -15.31 -8.03 10.19
N TRP A 567 -14.83 -8.83 11.13
CA TRP A 567 -14.13 -8.39 12.31
C TRP A 567 -12.63 -8.62 12.17
N TYR A 568 -11.84 -7.73 12.75
CA TYR A 568 -10.38 -7.78 12.71
C TYR A 568 -9.79 -7.81 14.10
N LYS A 569 -8.81 -8.70 14.32
CA LYS A 569 -8.01 -8.72 15.53
C LYS A 569 -6.54 -8.57 15.17
N LYS A 570 -5.96 -7.43 15.51
CA LYS A 570 -4.59 -7.06 15.10
C LYS A 570 -3.55 -7.57 16.10
N LEU A 571 -2.41 -8.06 15.59
CA LEU A 571 -1.27 -8.44 16.41
C LEU A 571 -0.73 -7.23 17.20
N GLY A 572 -0.35 -7.46 18.45
CA GLY A 572 0.24 -6.44 19.31
C GLY A 572 -0.76 -5.54 20.02
N ASN A 573 -2.05 -5.76 19.83
CA ASN A 573 -3.07 -5.10 20.64
C ASN A 573 -2.95 -5.58 22.10
N ARG A 574 -2.73 -4.63 23.02
CA ARG A 574 -2.50 -4.93 24.45
C ARG A 574 -3.77 -5.35 25.21
N ALA A 575 -4.94 -5.24 24.59
CA ALA A 575 -6.20 -5.51 25.27
C ALA A 575 -6.48 -7.00 25.50
N TYR A 576 -5.83 -7.92 24.73
CA TYR A 576 -6.00 -9.37 24.84
C TYR A 576 -4.84 -10.14 24.22
N ASN A 577 -4.75 -11.47 24.55
CA ASN A 577 -3.80 -12.36 23.91
C ASN A 577 -4.13 -12.52 22.42
N PHE A 578 -3.11 -12.61 21.59
CA PHE A 578 -3.25 -12.78 20.15
C PHE A 578 -3.60 -14.24 19.78
N THR A 579 -4.81 -14.61 20.11
CA THR A 579 -5.41 -15.91 19.81
C THR A 579 -6.73 -15.73 19.10
N VAL A 580 -7.24 -16.78 18.46
CA VAL A 580 -8.56 -16.76 17.82
C VAL A 580 -9.67 -16.42 18.84
N GLU A 581 -9.60 -17.04 20.02
CA GLU A 581 -10.58 -16.77 21.10
C GLU A 581 -10.27 -15.47 21.87
N PRO A 582 -11.29 -14.77 22.37
CA PRO A 582 -12.71 -15.00 22.17
C PRO A 582 -13.16 -14.65 20.74
N LEU A 583 -14.16 -15.37 20.22
CA LEU A 583 -14.79 -15.02 18.94
C LEU A 583 -15.67 -13.77 19.13
N PRO A 584 -15.67 -12.84 18.18
CA PRO A 584 -16.64 -11.74 18.20
C PRO A 584 -18.04 -12.27 17.88
N PHE A 585 -19.07 -11.47 18.19
CA PHE A 585 -20.42 -11.72 17.75
C PHE A 585 -21.21 -10.41 17.65
N TYR A 586 -22.18 -10.35 16.75
CA TYR A 586 -22.88 -9.12 16.44
C TYR A 586 -23.60 -8.50 17.64
N GLY A 587 -24.20 -9.35 18.50
CA GLY A 587 -24.90 -8.92 19.70
C GLY A 587 -24.05 -8.47 20.88
N MET A 588 -22.69 -8.54 20.81
CA MET A 588 -21.82 -8.13 21.91
C MET A 588 -21.93 -6.62 22.18
N SER A 589 -21.86 -6.23 23.47
CA SER A 589 -21.92 -4.83 23.88
C SER A 589 -20.56 -4.11 23.79
N ALA A 590 -19.46 -4.88 23.90
CA ALA A 590 -18.08 -4.41 23.81
C ALA A 590 -17.16 -5.57 23.45
N PHE A 591 -15.92 -5.28 23.05
CA PHE A 591 -14.92 -6.34 22.85
C PHE A 591 -13.61 -6.02 23.60
N PRO A 592 -13.04 -7.02 24.35
CA PRO A 592 -13.69 -8.28 24.72
C PRO A 592 -14.99 -8.00 25.46
N TYR A 593 -16.01 -8.79 25.20
CA TYR A 593 -17.33 -8.59 25.82
C TYR A 593 -17.29 -8.90 27.34
N PRO A 594 -18.23 -8.33 28.14
CA PRO A 594 -18.29 -8.57 29.57
C PRO A 594 -18.54 -10.05 29.90
N PRO A 595 -18.17 -10.52 31.12
CA PRO A 595 -18.36 -11.93 31.52
C PRO A 595 -19.82 -12.41 31.51
N THR A 596 -20.77 -11.50 31.47
CA THR A 596 -22.21 -11.78 31.38
C THR A 596 -22.68 -12.06 29.96
N GLU A 597 -21.83 -11.81 28.97
CA GLU A 597 -22.07 -12.09 27.57
C GLU A 597 -21.20 -13.24 27.09
N ASN A 598 -21.70 -14.05 26.17
CA ASN A 598 -20.96 -15.14 25.56
C ASN A 598 -21.21 -15.17 24.06
N TYR A 599 -20.24 -15.67 23.31
CA TYR A 599 -20.46 -16.10 21.93
C TYR A 599 -21.66 -17.08 21.90
N PRO A 600 -22.52 -17.02 20.88
CA PRO A 600 -23.72 -17.89 20.82
C PRO A 600 -23.34 -19.37 20.59
N TYR A 601 -23.06 -20.12 21.66
CA TYR A 601 -22.75 -21.55 21.62
C TYR A 601 -24.02 -22.41 21.57
N ASP A 602 -24.99 -22.07 20.72
CA ASP A 602 -26.12 -22.94 20.42
C ASP A 602 -25.70 -24.14 19.54
N SER A 603 -26.64 -25.04 19.25
CA SER A 603 -26.35 -26.25 18.47
C SER A 603 -25.80 -25.95 17.08
N ALA A 604 -26.28 -24.92 16.40
CA ALA A 604 -25.84 -24.55 15.06
C ALA A 604 -24.42 -23.97 15.05
N HIS A 605 -24.09 -23.13 16.04
CA HIS A 605 -22.75 -22.62 16.21
C HIS A 605 -21.75 -23.70 16.64
N LEU A 606 -22.17 -24.63 17.50
CA LEU A 606 -21.30 -25.76 17.88
C LEU A 606 -21.03 -26.69 16.69
N GLU A 607 -22.04 -26.97 15.87
CA GLU A 607 -21.87 -27.75 14.63
C GLU A 607 -20.91 -27.06 13.67
N TYR A 608 -21.09 -25.75 13.44
CA TYR A 608 -20.18 -24.93 12.65
C TYR A 608 -18.73 -24.99 13.16
N LEU A 609 -18.51 -24.83 14.47
CA LEU A 609 -17.17 -24.89 15.05
C LEU A 609 -16.53 -26.29 14.86
N MET A 610 -17.32 -27.36 14.99
CA MET A 610 -16.86 -28.74 14.81
C MET A 610 -16.57 -29.08 13.35
N GLU A 611 -17.30 -28.54 12.41
CA GLU A 611 -17.15 -28.79 10.97
C GLU A 611 -16.07 -27.94 10.33
N TYR A 612 -16.06 -26.63 10.63
CA TYR A 612 -15.25 -25.66 9.90
C TYR A 612 -14.00 -25.22 10.66
N ASN A 613 -14.05 -25.00 11.99
CA ASN A 613 -12.91 -24.44 12.73
C ASN A 613 -11.96 -25.52 13.27
N THR A 614 -11.47 -26.34 12.36
CA THR A 614 -10.67 -27.52 12.67
C THR A 614 -9.19 -27.41 12.36
N ARG A 615 -8.75 -26.30 11.74
CA ARG A 615 -7.35 -26.02 11.40
C ARG A 615 -6.63 -25.45 12.62
N ARG A 616 -6.00 -26.32 13.42
CA ARG A 616 -5.29 -25.94 14.64
C ARG A 616 -3.92 -25.37 14.33
N ILE A 617 -3.67 -24.17 14.86
CA ILE A 617 -2.37 -23.51 14.81
C ILE A 617 -1.87 -23.37 16.24
N GLY A 618 -0.69 -23.93 16.52
CA GLY A 618 -0.03 -23.79 17.82
C GLY A 618 0.52 -22.38 18.01
N GLY A 619 0.52 -21.86 19.24
CA GLY A 619 1.29 -20.67 19.57
C GLY A 619 2.79 -21.00 19.48
N GLY A 620 3.55 -20.14 18.78
CA GLY A 620 5.01 -20.22 18.72
C GLY A 620 5.66 -19.84 20.04
#